data_eddd56b23a9810befc7a1419615133cf
#
_entry.id   eddd56b23a9810befc7a1419615133cf
#
_cell.length_a   1.000
_cell.length_b   1.000
_cell.length_c   1.000
_cell.angle_alpha   90.00
_cell.angle_beta   90.00
_cell.angle_gamma   90.00
#
_symmetry.space_group_name_H-M   'P 1'
#
loop_
_entity.id
_entity.type
_entity.pdbx_description
1 polymer ?
#
loop_
_entity_poly.entity_id
_entity_poly.type
_entity_poly.pdbx_seq_one_letter_code
_entity_poly.pdbx_strand_id
1 'polypeptide(L)'
;MKKVQDHYFHKARKDGYVARSAYKLEEIDQRHQLLKRGQKVLDLGCAPGSWLQYTSRRIGESGRLLGIDLQAVAISLPPQVEVLQADIYELNRSGAWWGESPFDVILSDMAPKTTGVRSVDAD
;
A
#
# COMPACT_ATOMS: atom_id res chain seq x y z
N MET A 1 -25.96 -4.54 4.15
CA MET A 1 -24.80 -3.65 4.20
C MET A 1 -23.94 -3.87 5.40
N LYS A 2 -24.49 -3.77 6.60
CA LYS A 2 -23.72 -4.08 7.81
C LYS A 2 -23.16 -5.50 7.78
N LYS A 3 -23.92 -6.46 7.29
CA LYS A 3 -23.49 -7.87 7.23
C LYS A 3 -22.27 -8.06 6.35
N VAL A 4 -22.19 -7.37 5.22
CA VAL A 4 -21.04 -7.47 4.32
C VAL A 4 -19.81 -6.84 4.96
N GLN A 5 -19.97 -5.68 5.59
CA GLN A 5 -18.87 -5.02 6.29
C GLN A 5 -18.36 -5.84 7.45
N ASP A 6 -19.28 -6.45 8.23
CA ASP A 6 -18.92 -7.31 9.35
C ASP A 6 -18.17 -8.55 8.88
N HIS A 7 -18.59 -9.13 7.76
CA HIS A 7 -17.90 -10.28 7.17
C HIS A 7 -16.43 -9.96 6.85
N TYR A 8 -16.18 -8.85 6.17
CA TYR A 8 -14.81 -8.46 5.82
C TYR A 8 -13.99 -8.03 7.03
N PHE A 9 -14.62 -7.44 8.02
CA PHE A 9 -13.96 -7.10 9.28
C PHE A 9 -13.44 -8.36 9.97
N HIS A 10 -14.28 -9.37 10.12
CA HIS A 10 -13.90 -10.63 10.76
C HIS A 10 -12.86 -11.38 9.94
N LYS A 11 -13.01 -11.39 8.62
CA LYS A 11 -12.05 -12.02 7.73
C LYS A 11 -10.68 -11.36 7.82
N ALA A 12 -10.61 -10.04 7.89
CA ALA A 12 -9.35 -9.31 8.04
C ALA A 12 -8.62 -9.69 9.32
N ARG A 13 -9.35 -9.80 10.44
CA ARG A 13 -8.77 -10.25 11.72
C ARG A 13 -8.20 -11.65 11.62
N LYS A 14 -8.95 -12.56 11.01
CA LYS A 14 -8.52 -13.95 10.83
C LYS A 14 -7.27 -14.06 9.97
N ASP A 15 -7.19 -13.27 8.91
CA ASP A 15 -6.08 -13.28 7.98
C ASP A 15 -4.88 -12.46 8.47
N GLY A 16 -5.03 -11.75 9.58
CA GLY A 16 -3.97 -10.93 10.17
C GLY A 16 -3.83 -9.55 9.57
N TYR A 17 -4.80 -9.09 8.79
CA TYR A 17 -4.77 -7.74 8.24
C TYR A 17 -5.26 -6.70 9.25
N VAL A 18 -4.60 -5.54 9.26
CA VAL A 18 -4.96 -4.43 10.14
C VAL A 18 -6.26 -3.75 9.72
N ALA A 19 -6.68 -3.89 8.47
CA ALA A 19 -7.92 -3.32 7.95
C ALA A 19 -8.44 -4.15 6.79
N ARG A 20 -9.75 -4.06 6.55
CA ARG A 20 -10.43 -4.78 5.47
C ARG A 20 -10.04 -4.28 4.07
N SER A 21 -9.47 -3.09 3.98
CA SER A 21 -9.04 -2.53 2.70
C SER A 21 -8.02 -3.39 1.97
N ALA A 22 -7.36 -4.34 2.66
CA ALA A 22 -6.49 -5.32 2.03
C ALA A 22 -7.22 -6.10 0.93
N TYR A 23 -8.51 -6.38 1.11
CA TYR A 23 -9.28 -7.18 0.13
C TYR A 23 -9.60 -6.40 -1.12
N LYS A 24 -9.69 -5.07 -1.03
CA LYS A 24 -9.81 -4.21 -2.21
C LYS A 24 -8.58 -4.34 -3.09
N LEU A 25 -7.40 -4.31 -2.49
CA LEU A 25 -6.15 -4.49 -3.22
C LEU A 25 -6.02 -5.91 -3.78
N GLU A 26 -6.39 -6.92 -2.99
CA GLU A 26 -6.39 -8.31 -3.46
C GLU A 26 -7.24 -8.48 -4.71
N GLU A 27 -8.44 -7.90 -4.73
CA GLU A 27 -9.33 -7.96 -5.88
C GLU A 27 -8.71 -7.30 -7.11
N ILE A 28 -8.12 -6.11 -6.94
CA ILE A 28 -7.44 -5.41 -8.02
C ILE A 28 -6.26 -6.22 -8.53
N ASP A 29 -5.46 -6.74 -7.62
CA ASP A 29 -4.28 -7.53 -7.96
C ASP A 29 -4.66 -8.80 -8.74
N GLN A 30 -5.68 -9.52 -8.28
CA GLN A 30 -6.15 -10.72 -8.96
C GLN A 30 -6.68 -10.41 -10.36
N ARG A 31 -7.38 -9.29 -10.50
CA ARG A 31 -7.95 -8.89 -11.79
C ARG A 31 -6.88 -8.48 -12.79
N HIS A 32 -5.88 -7.76 -12.36
CA HIS A 32 -4.88 -7.14 -13.23
C HIS A 32 -3.50 -7.77 -13.13
N GLN A 33 -3.29 -8.69 -12.20
CA GLN A 33 -2.01 -9.34 -11.96
C GLN A 33 -0.87 -8.32 -11.80
N LEU A 34 -1.08 -7.37 -10.90
CA LEU A 34 -0.18 -6.23 -10.71
C LEU A 34 1.09 -6.59 -9.95
N LEU A 35 0.94 -7.39 -8.89
CA LEU A 35 2.02 -7.65 -7.95
C LEU A 35 2.69 -8.98 -8.23
N LYS A 36 4.01 -8.97 -8.35
CA LYS A 36 4.82 -10.13 -8.66
C LYS A 36 6.05 -10.18 -7.76
N ARG A 37 6.59 -11.37 -7.59
CA ARG A 37 7.78 -11.56 -6.76
C ARG A 37 8.94 -10.72 -7.26
N GLY A 38 9.66 -10.11 -6.32
CA GLY A 38 10.87 -9.37 -6.60
C GLY A 38 10.67 -7.93 -7.03
N GLN A 39 9.43 -7.46 -7.15
CA GLN A 39 9.15 -6.09 -7.57
C GLN A 39 9.55 -5.06 -6.52
N LYS A 40 9.81 -3.86 -6.99
CA LYS A 40 9.97 -2.66 -6.17
C LYS A 40 8.67 -1.85 -6.25
N VAL A 41 8.00 -1.69 -5.12
CA VAL A 41 6.64 -1.10 -5.05
C VAL A 41 6.64 0.11 -4.13
N LEU A 42 5.92 1.15 -4.54
CA LEU A 42 5.67 2.34 -3.74
C LEU A 42 4.19 2.39 -3.37
N ASP A 43 3.89 2.59 -2.08
CA ASP A 43 2.52 2.73 -1.57
C ASP A 43 2.34 4.12 -0.96
N LEU A 44 1.56 4.95 -1.65
CA LEU A 44 1.29 6.32 -1.24
C LEU A 44 0.01 6.36 -0.40
N GLY A 45 0.11 6.92 0.82
CA GLY A 45 -1.00 6.92 1.76
C GLY A 45 -1.19 5.55 2.39
N CYS A 46 -0.12 4.97 2.92
CA CYS A 46 -0.08 3.57 3.30
C CYS A 46 -0.72 3.23 4.66
N ALA A 47 -0.96 4.21 5.53
CA ALA A 47 -1.56 3.91 6.85
C ALA A 47 -3.03 3.49 6.69
N PRO A 48 -3.52 2.56 7.50
CA PRO A 48 -2.89 1.90 8.66
C PRO A 48 -1.91 0.79 8.31
N GLY A 49 -1.81 0.34 7.03
CA GLY A 49 -0.81 -0.61 6.61
C GLY A 49 -1.33 -1.92 6.02
N SER A 50 -2.63 -2.06 5.79
CA SER A 50 -3.18 -3.31 5.25
C SER A 50 -2.68 -3.59 3.83
N TRP A 51 -2.50 -2.56 3.02
CA TRP A 51 -1.93 -2.70 1.68
C TRP A 51 -0.45 -3.05 1.73
N LEU A 52 0.27 -2.52 2.74
CA LEU A 52 1.67 -2.93 2.96
C LEU A 52 1.76 -4.41 3.31
N GLN A 53 0.84 -4.88 4.16
CA GLN A 53 0.80 -6.30 4.52
C GLN A 53 0.56 -7.19 3.32
N TYR A 54 -0.48 -6.89 2.55
CA TYR A 54 -0.81 -7.68 1.35
C TYR A 54 0.34 -7.66 0.33
N THR A 55 0.83 -6.46 0.01
CA THR A 55 1.88 -6.29 -1.00
C THR A 55 3.16 -7.01 -0.60
N SER A 56 3.57 -6.91 0.66
CA SER A 56 4.79 -7.58 1.12
C SER A 56 4.72 -9.09 0.96
N ARG A 57 3.55 -9.66 1.17
CA ARG A 57 3.33 -11.10 0.98
C ARG A 57 3.42 -11.50 -0.48
N ARG A 58 2.93 -10.65 -1.38
CA ARG A 58 2.93 -10.93 -2.81
C ARG A 58 4.30 -10.79 -3.45
N ILE A 59 5.04 -9.74 -3.10
CA ILE A 59 6.36 -9.51 -3.70
C ILE A 59 7.47 -10.35 -3.07
N GLY A 60 7.23 -10.87 -1.87
CA GLY A 60 8.16 -11.76 -1.18
C GLY A 60 9.41 -11.07 -0.67
N GLU A 61 10.34 -11.88 -0.14
CA GLU A 61 11.55 -11.38 0.49
C GLU A 61 12.51 -10.70 -0.49
N SER A 62 12.46 -11.07 -1.75
CA SER A 62 13.31 -10.47 -2.78
C SER A 62 12.79 -9.13 -3.29
N GLY A 63 11.55 -8.79 -2.95
CA GLY A 63 10.96 -7.51 -3.33
C GLY A 63 11.37 -6.39 -2.37
N ARG A 64 11.00 -5.18 -2.73
CA ARG A 64 11.15 -4.01 -1.88
C ARG A 64 9.89 -3.18 -1.91
N LEU A 65 9.44 -2.74 -0.74
CA LEU A 65 8.22 -1.96 -0.60
C LEU A 65 8.51 -0.72 0.23
N LEU A 66 8.19 0.43 -0.33
CA LEU A 66 8.28 1.70 0.37
C LEU A 66 6.88 2.26 0.56
N GLY A 67 6.48 2.47 1.80
CA GLY A 67 5.22 3.11 2.15
C GLY A 67 5.44 4.53 2.65
N ILE A 68 4.58 5.45 2.27
CA ILE A 68 4.65 6.84 2.69
C ILE A 68 3.29 7.29 3.17
N ASP A 69 3.25 7.91 4.36
CA ASP A 69 2.03 8.49 4.91
C ASP A 69 2.38 9.56 5.92
N LEU A 70 1.52 10.56 6.05
CA LEU A 70 1.62 11.54 7.13
C LEU A 70 1.36 10.90 8.48
N GLN A 71 0.53 9.86 8.53
CA GLN A 71 0.23 9.12 9.75
C GLN A 71 1.23 7.99 9.97
N ALA A 72 1.51 7.71 11.23
CA ALA A 72 2.39 6.61 11.58
C ALA A 72 1.71 5.26 11.27
N VAL A 73 2.53 4.29 10.86
CA VAL A 73 2.11 2.90 10.71
C VAL A 73 2.63 2.14 11.93
N ALA A 74 1.71 1.63 12.74
CA ALA A 74 2.05 1.06 14.05
C ALA A 74 2.16 -0.47 14.05
N ILE A 75 2.00 -1.11 12.91
CA ILE A 75 2.05 -2.57 12.81
C ILE A 75 3.46 -3.06 12.52
N SER A 76 3.72 -4.31 12.89
CA SER A 76 4.95 -5.00 12.53
C SER A 76 4.92 -5.39 11.06
N LEU A 77 6.01 -5.11 10.36
CA LEU A 77 6.15 -5.41 8.93
C LEU A 77 7.47 -6.13 8.69
N PRO A 78 7.55 -6.95 7.63
CA PRO A 78 8.78 -7.67 7.33
C PRO A 78 9.91 -6.73 6.85
N PRO A 79 11.18 -7.21 6.87
CA PRO A 79 12.34 -6.34 6.60
C PRO A 79 12.36 -5.69 5.22
N GLN A 80 11.71 -6.28 4.21
CA GLN A 80 11.68 -5.69 2.87
C GLN A 80 10.78 -4.47 2.76
N VAL A 81 10.06 -4.12 3.84
CA VAL A 81 9.17 -2.97 3.88
C VAL A 81 9.83 -1.83 4.65
N GLU A 82 9.91 -0.69 4.02
CA GLU A 82 10.32 0.57 4.65
C GLU A 82 9.13 1.51 4.67
N VAL A 83 8.91 2.18 5.80
CA VAL A 83 7.82 3.15 5.93
C VAL A 83 8.43 4.51 6.31
N LEU A 84 8.05 5.53 5.55
CA LEU A 84 8.42 6.92 5.84
C LEU A 84 7.17 7.67 6.28
N GLN A 85 7.21 8.22 7.49
CA GLN A 85 6.17 9.13 7.96
C GLN A 85 6.54 10.52 7.48
N ALA A 86 5.97 10.92 6.36
CA ALA A 86 6.37 12.14 5.68
C ALA A 86 5.27 12.64 4.75
N ASP A 87 5.40 13.90 4.36
CA ASP A 87 4.57 14.50 3.32
C ASP A 87 5.18 14.16 1.96
N ILE A 88 4.41 13.49 1.11
CA ILE A 88 4.87 13.08 -0.22
C ILE A 88 5.31 14.30 -1.07
N TYR A 89 4.65 15.43 -0.92
CA TYR A 89 5.01 16.62 -1.69
C TYR A 89 6.38 17.17 -1.27
N GLU A 90 6.69 17.12 0.01
CA GLU A 90 8.00 17.52 0.52
C GLU A 90 9.09 16.60 0.01
N LEU A 91 8.86 15.30 0.06
CA LEU A 91 9.80 14.31 -0.43
C LEU A 91 10.03 14.44 -1.92
N ASN A 92 8.96 14.69 -2.68
CA ASN A 92 9.05 14.86 -4.12
C ASN A 92 9.93 16.04 -4.52
N ARG A 93 9.89 17.13 -3.73
CA ARG A 93 10.74 18.28 -3.97
C ARG A 93 12.22 17.96 -3.77
N SER A 94 12.55 17.16 -2.78
CA SER A 94 13.94 16.80 -2.50
C SER A 94 14.52 15.81 -3.52
N GLY A 95 13.67 14.97 -4.11
CA GLY A 95 14.07 13.92 -5.03
C GLY A 95 14.90 12.80 -4.41
N ALA A 96 15.24 12.91 -3.13
CA ALA A 96 16.23 12.06 -2.49
C ALA A 96 15.74 10.64 -2.16
N TRP A 97 14.43 10.46 -2.08
CA TRP A 97 13.85 9.20 -1.61
C TRP A 97 13.61 8.18 -2.71
N TRP A 98 13.76 8.57 -3.97
CA TRP A 98 13.49 7.68 -5.10
C TRP A 98 14.46 6.52 -5.20
N GLY A 99 15.68 6.68 -4.70
CA GLY A 99 16.74 5.71 -4.93
C GLY A 99 17.19 5.72 -6.38
N GLU A 100 18.01 4.74 -6.74
CA GLU A 100 18.59 4.65 -8.08
C GLU A 100 17.71 3.91 -9.08
N SER A 101 16.83 3.04 -8.61
CA SER A 101 15.99 2.21 -9.46
C SER A 101 14.54 2.67 -9.42
N PRO A 102 13.85 2.72 -10.55
CA PRO A 102 12.45 3.09 -10.57
C PRO A 102 11.59 2.02 -9.89
N PHE A 103 10.39 2.43 -9.45
CA PHE A 103 9.42 1.49 -8.94
C PHE A 103 8.72 0.76 -10.09
N ASP A 104 8.46 -0.53 -9.88
CA ASP A 104 7.70 -1.33 -10.84
C ASP A 104 6.21 -1.04 -10.77
N VAL A 105 5.72 -0.75 -9.56
CA VAL A 105 4.30 -0.47 -9.30
C VAL A 105 4.19 0.67 -8.31
N ILE A 106 3.23 1.55 -8.54
CA ILE A 106 2.87 2.62 -7.60
C ILE A 106 1.41 2.43 -7.23
N LEU A 107 1.17 2.24 -5.93
CA LEU A 107 -0.17 2.07 -5.37
C LEU A 107 -0.58 3.32 -4.62
N SER A 108 -1.86 3.65 -4.68
CA SER A 108 -2.41 4.74 -3.87
C SER A 108 -3.86 4.45 -3.53
N ASP A 109 -4.19 4.51 -2.24
CA ASP A 109 -5.56 4.45 -1.73
C ASP A 109 -5.99 5.81 -1.18
N MET A 110 -5.26 6.85 -1.50
CA MET A 110 -5.62 8.20 -1.07
C MET A 110 -6.86 8.67 -1.82
N ALA A 111 -7.81 9.26 -1.07
CA ALA A 111 -8.96 9.87 -1.69
C ALA A 111 -8.49 10.97 -2.64
N PRO A 112 -9.03 11.03 -3.87
CA PRO A 112 -8.66 12.11 -4.78
C PRO A 112 -9.05 13.45 -4.18
N LYS A 113 -8.09 14.36 -4.14
CA LYS A 113 -8.37 15.74 -3.79
C LYS A 113 -8.61 16.52 -5.06
N THR A 114 -9.29 17.67 -4.94
CA THR A 114 -9.64 18.51 -6.07
C THR A 114 -8.43 19.21 -6.68
N THR A 115 -7.36 18.48 -6.88
CA THR A 115 -6.11 19.00 -7.46
C THR A 115 -5.95 18.64 -8.93
N GLY A 116 -6.88 17.85 -9.49
CA GLY A 116 -6.75 17.35 -10.84
C GLY A 116 -5.76 16.20 -11.00
N VAL A 117 -5.11 15.78 -9.93
CA VAL A 117 -4.21 14.63 -9.98
C VAL A 117 -5.06 13.36 -9.84
N ARG A 118 -4.96 12.47 -10.80
CA ARG A 118 -5.59 11.17 -10.69
C ARG A 118 -4.71 10.26 -9.85
N SER A 119 -5.27 9.79 -8.75
CA SER A 119 -4.67 8.67 -8.06
C SER A 119 -5.04 7.38 -8.78
N VAL A 120 -4.14 6.42 -8.76
CA VAL A 120 -4.49 5.05 -9.12
C VAL A 120 -5.16 4.47 -7.89
N ASP A 121 -6.44 4.69 -7.78
CA ASP A 121 -7.17 4.07 -6.71
C ASP A 121 -8.07 2.98 -7.29
N ALA A 122 -8.80 2.34 -6.46
CA ALA A 122 -9.51 1.14 -6.79
C ALA A 122 -10.92 1.39 -7.33
N ASP A 123 -11.26 2.58 -7.60
CA ASP A 123 -12.61 2.85 -8.09
C ASP A 123 -12.78 2.51 -9.57
#